data_3da19535814b4a1bcf80c0cd90669185
#
_entry.id   3da19535814b4a1bcf80c0cd90669185
#
_cell.length_a   1.000
_cell.length_b   1.000
_cell.length_c   1.000
_cell.angle_alpha   90.00
_cell.angle_beta   90.00
_cell.angle_gamma   90.00
#
_symmetry.space_group_name_H-M   'P 1'
#
loop_
_entity.id
_entity.type
_entity.pdbx_description
1 polymer ?
#
loop_
_entity_poly.entity_id
_entity_poly.type
_entity_poly.pdbx_seq_one_letter_code
_entity_poly.pdbx_strand_id
1 'polypeptide(L)'
;MWLRFLEAITMSDSLAQPVTAFQAQQVLAAGPLLEVALVVKRASEEAAPQPLLVFDDASGRVIDLDLRGTPDEVRQRLAATPAPGNGRYRPRQPAAAPVEGEEAAPRGRGRPKLGVIAREVTLLPRQWDWLAEQPGGASAVLRRLVDEARRHGAEAQRQRAAQEAAYQFMLAMGGDLPGYEEATRALFAADLARLQQCIEDWPQDIRAYALRLAGA
;
A
#
# COMPACT_ATOMS: atom_id res chain seq x y z
N MET A 1 -4.55 29.91 -4.87
CA MET A 1 -3.43 29.36 -5.68
C MET A 1 -2.84 28.08 -5.07
N TRP A 2 -2.83 27.88 -3.76
CA TRP A 2 -2.32 26.68 -3.08
C TRP A 2 -3.22 25.42 -3.21
N LEU A 3 -4.55 25.55 -3.31
CA LEU A 3 -5.46 24.41 -3.46
C LEU A 3 -5.27 23.66 -4.81
N ARG A 4 -4.98 24.39 -5.89
CA ARG A 4 -4.69 23.76 -7.21
C ARG A 4 -3.39 22.97 -7.24
N PHE A 5 -2.42 23.32 -6.37
CA PHE A 5 -1.14 22.62 -6.30
C PHE A 5 -1.25 21.29 -5.54
N LEU A 6 -2.12 21.21 -4.53
CA LEU A 6 -2.40 19.96 -3.82
C LEU A 6 -3.19 18.96 -4.68
N GLU A 7 -4.14 19.44 -5.47
CA GLU A 7 -4.89 18.58 -6.41
C GLU A 7 -3.98 18.02 -7.51
N ALA A 8 -3.02 18.78 -8.01
CA ALA A 8 -2.06 18.32 -9.01
C ALA A 8 -1.12 17.22 -8.47
N ILE A 9 -0.73 17.28 -7.17
CA ILE A 9 0.12 16.27 -6.53
C ILE A 9 -0.66 14.96 -6.33
N THR A 10 -1.92 15.02 -5.90
CA THR A 10 -2.75 13.83 -5.72
C THR A 10 -3.17 13.16 -7.03
N MET A 11 -3.38 13.92 -8.10
CA MET A 11 -3.67 13.41 -9.44
C MET A 11 -2.46 12.71 -10.07
N SER A 12 -1.24 13.21 -9.84
CA SER A 12 0.00 12.62 -10.36
C SER A 12 0.30 11.25 -9.73
N ASP A 13 -0.01 11.08 -8.45
CA ASP A 13 0.28 9.87 -7.67
C ASP A 13 -0.62 8.69 -8.08
N SER A 14 -1.89 8.97 -8.44
CA SER A 14 -2.85 7.97 -8.91
C SER A 14 -2.48 7.37 -10.27
N LEU A 15 -1.97 8.18 -11.19
CA LEU A 15 -1.55 7.74 -12.52
C LEU A 15 -0.21 6.97 -12.50
N ALA A 16 0.61 7.23 -11.49
CA ALA A 16 1.89 6.58 -11.25
C ALA A 16 1.76 5.25 -10.48
N GLN A 17 0.55 4.88 -10.03
CA GLN A 17 0.31 3.62 -9.32
C GLN A 17 0.82 2.44 -10.14
N PRO A 18 1.71 1.59 -9.58
CA PRO A 18 2.22 0.43 -10.31
C PRO A 18 1.14 -0.65 -10.43
N VAL A 19 0.95 -1.13 -11.64
CA VAL A 19 -0.01 -2.18 -11.98
C VAL A 19 0.59 -3.16 -12.97
N THR A 20 0.05 -4.38 -13.00
CA THR A 20 0.42 -5.41 -13.95
C THR A 20 -0.81 -5.94 -14.66
N ALA A 21 -0.79 -5.94 -15.99
CA ALA A 21 -1.84 -6.48 -16.85
C ALA A 21 -1.46 -7.89 -17.33
N PHE A 22 -2.45 -8.77 -17.30
CA PHE A 22 -2.35 -10.12 -17.85
C PHE A 22 -3.30 -10.27 -19.04
N GLN A 23 -2.82 -10.95 -20.07
CA GLN A 23 -3.63 -11.48 -21.16
C GLN A 23 -3.63 -13.01 -21.02
N ALA A 24 -4.78 -13.59 -20.69
CA ALA A 24 -4.87 -14.96 -20.23
C ALA A 24 -3.89 -15.22 -19.07
N GLN A 25 -2.87 -16.05 -19.27
CA GLN A 25 -1.89 -16.44 -18.24
C GLN A 25 -0.51 -15.78 -18.40
N GLN A 26 -0.37 -14.85 -19.33
CA GLN A 26 0.88 -14.16 -19.65
C GLN A 26 0.83 -12.69 -19.25
N VAL A 27 1.95 -12.15 -18.78
CA VAL A 27 2.07 -10.71 -18.53
C VAL A 27 2.07 -9.97 -19.87
N LEU A 28 1.10 -9.08 -20.05
CA LEU A 28 0.98 -8.20 -21.20
C LEU A 28 1.82 -6.93 -21.01
N ALA A 29 1.69 -6.30 -19.85
CA ALA A 29 2.41 -5.07 -19.51
C ALA A 29 2.49 -4.90 -17.99
N ALA A 30 3.53 -4.22 -17.51
CA ALA A 30 3.68 -3.82 -16.11
C ALA A 30 4.27 -2.42 -16.05
N GLY A 31 3.80 -1.59 -15.10
CA GLY A 31 4.27 -0.22 -14.94
C GLY A 31 3.19 0.72 -14.39
N PRO A 32 3.32 2.03 -14.66
CA PRO A 32 2.33 3.02 -14.25
C PRO A 32 0.95 2.74 -14.86
N LEU A 33 -0.11 2.96 -14.07
CA LEU A 33 -1.50 2.68 -14.44
C LEU A 33 -1.86 3.23 -15.82
N LEU A 34 -1.47 4.47 -16.13
CA LEU A 34 -1.79 5.10 -17.41
C LEU A 34 -1.16 4.38 -18.61
N GLU A 35 0.11 3.99 -18.48
CA GLU A 35 0.83 3.31 -19.57
C GLU A 35 0.23 1.94 -19.83
N VAL A 36 0.00 1.17 -18.75
CA VAL A 36 -0.60 -0.17 -18.83
C VAL A 36 -2.02 -0.09 -19.40
N ALA A 37 -2.84 0.87 -18.96
CA ALA A 37 -4.21 1.04 -19.46
C ALA A 37 -4.26 1.26 -21.00
N LEU A 38 -3.30 2.01 -21.55
CA LEU A 38 -3.22 2.22 -22.99
C LEU A 38 -2.78 0.96 -23.76
N VAL A 39 -1.92 0.13 -23.18
CA VAL A 39 -1.54 -1.16 -23.75
C VAL A 39 -2.74 -2.12 -23.74
N VAL A 40 -3.43 -2.22 -22.59
CA VAL A 40 -4.63 -3.05 -22.44
C VAL A 40 -5.74 -2.61 -23.39
N LYS A 41 -5.93 -1.30 -23.58
CA LYS A 41 -6.88 -0.78 -24.56
C LYS A 41 -6.56 -1.28 -25.97
N ARG A 42 -5.31 -1.20 -26.42
CA ARG A 42 -4.92 -1.71 -27.74
C ARG A 42 -5.18 -3.20 -27.87
N ALA A 43 -4.78 -3.99 -26.87
CA ALA A 43 -5.00 -5.44 -26.86
C ALA A 43 -6.49 -5.80 -26.87
N SER A 44 -7.35 -5.02 -26.24
CA SER A 44 -8.81 -5.23 -26.25
C SER A 44 -9.48 -4.95 -27.59
N GLU A 45 -8.83 -4.20 -28.48
CA GLU A 45 -9.31 -3.87 -29.83
C GLU A 45 -8.83 -4.88 -30.88
N GLU A 46 -7.97 -5.85 -30.54
CA GLU A 46 -7.49 -6.89 -31.43
C GLU A 46 -8.58 -7.94 -31.70
N ALA A 47 -8.46 -8.62 -32.85
CA ALA A 47 -9.52 -9.47 -33.38
C ALA A 47 -9.80 -10.79 -32.65
N ALA A 48 -8.97 -11.15 -31.66
CA ALA A 48 -9.14 -12.36 -30.84
C ALA A 48 -9.08 -12.01 -29.35
N PRO A 49 -10.19 -11.63 -28.72
CA PRO A 49 -10.19 -11.19 -27.34
C PRO A 49 -9.89 -12.35 -26.39
N GLN A 50 -8.70 -12.36 -25.81
CA GLN A 50 -8.39 -13.16 -24.65
C GLN A 50 -8.76 -12.40 -23.37
N PRO A 51 -9.06 -13.08 -22.25
CA PRO A 51 -9.33 -12.42 -20.99
C PRO A 51 -8.19 -11.49 -20.61
N LEU A 52 -8.52 -10.23 -20.34
CA LEU A 52 -7.58 -9.20 -19.90
C LEU A 52 -7.90 -8.84 -18.45
N LEU A 53 -6.93 -8.96 -17.56
CA LEU A 53 -7.05 -8.56 -16.16
C LEU A 53 -5.91 -7.63 -15.79
N VAL A 54 -6.22 -6.56 -15.07
CA VAL A 54 -5.23 -5.61 -14.56
C VAL A 54 -5.21 -5.70 -13.04
N PHE A 55 -4.04 -5.86 -12.47
CA PHE A 55 -3.85 -5.99 -11.02
C PHE A 55 -3.11 -4.80 -10.46
N ASP A 56 -3.55 -4.29 -9.32
CA ASP A 56 -2.81 -3.35 -8.49
C ASP A 56 -1.66 -4.08 -7.79
N ASP A 57 -0.43 -3.66 -8.04
CA ASP A 57 0.77 -4.30 -7.49
C ASP A 57 0.87 -4.16 -5.95
N ALA A 58 0.18 -3.20 -5.34
CA ALA A 58 0.19 -3.01 -3.89
C ALA A 58 -0.81 -3.92 -3.15
N SER A 59 -1.94 -4.26 -3.77
CA SER A 59 -3.02 -5.01 -3.13
C SER A 59 -3.31 -6.37 -3.78
N GLY A 60 -2.73 -6.66 -4.95
CA GLY A 60 -2.99 -7.86 -5.73
C GLY A 60 -4.42 -7.98 -6.26
N ARG A 61 -5.23 -6.93 -6.15
CA ARG A 61 -6.63 -6.94 -6.56
C ARG A 61 -6.78 -6.52 -8.01
N VAL A 62 -7.78 -7.08 -8.65
CA VAL A 62 -8.19 -6.66 -10.00
C VAL A 62 -8.69 -5.23 -9.97
N ILE A 63 -8.21 -4.43 -10.94
CA ILE A 63 -8.70 -3.08 -11.21
C ILE A 63 -9.59 -3.15 -12.44
N ASP A 64 -10.81 -2.65 -12.31
CA ASP A 64 -11.70 -2.46 -13.45
C ASP A 64 -11.39 -1.10 -14.12
N LEU A 65 -11.04 -1.15 -15.40
CA LEU A 65 -10.67 0.02 -16.17
C LEU A 65 -11.74 0.34 -17.22
N ASP A 66 -12.29 1.55 -17.19
CA ASP A 66 -13.14 2.04 -18.26
C ASP A 66 -12.28 2.50 -19.45
N LEU A 67 -12.09 1.60 -20.40
CA LEU A 67 -11.25 1.80 -21.61
C LEU A 67 -12.04 2.29 -22.84
N ARG A 68 -13.31 2.66 -22.71
CA ARG A 68 -14.15 3.15 -23.79
C ARG A 68 -13.65 4.49 -24.35
N GLY A 69 -13.86 4.71 -25.63
CA GLY A 69 -13.49 5.95 -26.33
C GLY A 69 -12.04 5.97 -26.81
N THR A 70 -11.56 7.16 -27.14
CA THR A 70 -10.21 7.39 -27.66
C THR A 70 -9.15 7.27 -26.55
N PRO A 71 -7.86 7.05 -26.88
CA PRO A 71 -6.78 7.05 -25.89
C PRO A 71 -6.72 8.33 -25.06
N ASP A 72 -7.06 9.48 -25.62
CA ASP A 72 -7.06 10.76 -24.90
C ASP A 72 -8.23 10.87 -23.90
N GLU A 73 -9.40 10.34 -24.26
CA GLU A 73 -10.54 10.25 -23.34
C GLU A 73 -10.25 9.30 -22.16
N VAL A 74 -9.56 8.18 -22.42
CA VAL A 74 -9.10 7.27 -21.36
C VAL A 74 -8.11 7.98 -20.43
N ARG A 75 -7.14 8.72 -20.97
CA ARG A 75 -6.20 9.52 -20.17
C ARG A 75 -6.91 10.53 -19.27
N GLN A 76 -7.85 11.28 -19.83
CA GLN A 76 -8.63 12.28 -19.10
C GLN A 76 -9.46 11.63 -17.98
N ARG A 77 -10.08 10.49 -18.26
CA ARG A 77 -10.91 9.77 -17.29
C ARG A 77 -10.09 9.22 -16.13
N LEU A 78 -8.95 8.57 -16.42
CA LEU A 78 -8.05 8.07 -15.37
C LEU A 78 -7.45 9.21 -14.55
N ALA A 79 -7.16 10.37 -15.16
CA ALA A 79 -6.70 11.54 -14.44
C ALA A 79 -7.78 12.17 -13.54
N ALA A 80 -9.05 12.05 -13.89
CA ALA A 80 -10.16 12.57 -13.11
C ALA A 80 -10.63 11.62 -11.99
N THR A 81 -10.27 10.34 -12.07
CA THR A 81 -10.67 9.34 -11.06
C THR A 81 -9.68 9.39 -9.89
N PRO A 82 -10.14 9.69 -8.66
CA PRO A 82 -9.28 9.52 -7.47
C PRO A 82 -8.85 8.06 -7.39
N ALA A 83 -7.60 7.81 -6.99
CA ALA A 83 -7.11 6.45 -6.75
C ALA A 83 -8.14 5.68 -5.92
N PRO A 84 -8.48 4.42 -6.28
CA PRO A 84 -9.36 3.61 -5.47
C PRO A 84 -8.76 3.54 -4.07
N GLY A 85 -9.39 4.25 -3.15
CA GLY A 85 -8.90 4.36 -1.78
C GLY A 85 -8.82 2.96 -1.21
N ASN A 86 -7.63 2.48 -0.90
CA ASN A 86 -7.47 1.32 -0.04
C ASN A 86 -8.37 1.55 1.16
N GLY A 87 -9.44 0.76 1.30
CA GLY A 87 -10.50 0.90 2.27
C GLY A 87 -10.03 0.80 3.74
N ARG A 88 -8.96 1.50 4.07
CA ARG A 88 -8.52 1.72 5.44
C ARG A 88 -9.42 2.78 6.04
N TYR A 89 -10.25 2.37 6.98
CA TYR A 89 -10.92 3.26 7.91
C TYR A 89 -9.92 4.35 8.35
N ARG A 90 -10.10 5.56 7.82
CA ARG A 90 -9.40 6.74 8.30
C ARG A 90 -10.24 7.26 9.44
N PRO A 91 -9.79 7.19 10.71
CA PRO A 91 -10.53 7.80 11.80
C PRO A 91 -10.78 9.26 11.43
N ARG A 92 -12.05 9.65 11.41
CA ARG A 92 -12.46 11.05 11.20
C ARG A 92 -11.79 11.86 12.30
N GLN A 93 -10.76 12.63 11.96
CA GLN A 93 -10.24 13.62 12.89
C GLN A 93 -11.40 14.55 13.25
N PRO A 94 -11.70 14.70 14.55
CA PRO A 94 -12.67 15.73 14.95
C PRO A 94 -12.15 17.06 14.42
N ALA A 95 -13.01 17.80 13.75
CA ALA A 95 -12.71 19.13 13.27
C ALA A 95 -12.22 19.95 14.47
N ALA A 96 -10.98 20.43 14.40
CA ALA A 96 -10.44 21.34 15.38
C ALA A 96 -11.32 22.60 15.36
N ALA A 97 -12.04 22.85 16.45
CA ALA A 97 -12.68 24.13 16.68
C ALA A 97 -11.62 25.23 16.68
N PRO A 98 -11.89 26.41 16.12
CA PRO A 98 -10.92 27.50 16.16
C PRO A 98 -10.78 27.95 17.62
N VAL A 99 -9.60 27.77 18.17
CA VAL A 99 -9.21 28.37 19.45
C VAL A 99 -8.74 29.79 19.15
N GLU A 100 -9.59 30.77 19.41
CA GLU A 100 -9.21 32.17 19.46
C GLU A 100 -8.31 32.42 20.67
N GLY A 101 -7.17 33.06 20.45
CA GLY A 101 -6.44 33.85 21.40
C GLY A 101 -5.57 33.15 22.41
N GLU A 102 -4.30 32.97 22.07
CA GLU A 102 -3.23 33.04 23.08
C GLU A 102 -2.06 33.86 22.55
N GLU A 103 -1.76 34.92 23.29
CA GLU A 103 -0.70 35.87 23.07
C GLU A 103 0.69 35.24 23.00
N ALA A 104 1.48 35.68 22.07
CA ALA A 104 2.85 35.22 21.85
C ALA A 104 3.76 35.54 23.06
N ALA A 105 4.13 34.54 23.84
CA ALA A 105 5.19 34.62 24.81
C ALA A 105 6.58 34.78 24.14
N PRO A 106 7.54 35.50 24.72
CA PRO A 106 8.80 35.88 24.08
C PRO A 106 9.68 34.67 23.77
N ARG A 107 10.20 34.63 22.53
CA ARG A 107 11.10 33.58 22.02
C ARG A 107 12.44 33.62 22.77
N GLY A 108 12.60 32.73 23.74
CA GLY A 108 13.91 32.48 24.37
C GLY A 108 14.91 31.92 23.35
N ARG A 109 16.16 32.45 23.37
CA ARG A 109 17.31 31.90 22.64
C ARG A 109 17.59 30.47 23.15
N GLY A 110 17.16 29.46 22.42
CA GLY A 110 17.40 28.04 22.69
C GLY A 110 17.63 27.28 21.40
N ARG A 111 18.36 26.15 21.52
CA ARG A 111 18.63 25.17 20.45
C ARG A 111 17.38 24.92 19.61
N PRO A 112 17.47 24.81 18.25
CA PRO A 112 16.33 24.58 17.38
C PRO A 112 15.46 23.44 17.91
N LYS A 113 14.15 23.66 18.09
CA LYS A 113 13.21 22.64 18.54
C LYS A 113 13.17 21.54 17.47
N LEU A 114 13.62 20.37 17.81
CA LEU A 114 13.65 19.14 16.97
C LEU A 114 12.25 18.62 16.63
N GLY A 115 11.27 19.47 16.36
CA GLY A 115 9.91 19.08 16.03
C GLY A 115 9.18 18.29 17.15
N VAL A 116 9.68 18.37 18.40
CA VAL A 116 9.11 17.67 19.53
C VAL A 116 7.90 18.44 20.04
N ILE A 117 6.73 17.79 20.03
CA ILE A 117 5.49 18.34 20.58
C ILE A 117 5.29 17.70 21.96
N ALA A 118 5.13 18.55 23.00
CA ALA A 118 4.81 18.08 24.35
C ALA A 118 3.36 17.55 24.37
N ARG A 119 3.19 16.34 24.94
CA ARG A 119 1.88 15.72 25.20
C ARG A 119 1.91 15.08 26.59
N GLU A 120 0.78 15.08 27.25
CA GLU A 120 0.60 14.40 28.52
C GLU A 120 0.33 12.91 28.27
N VAL A 121 0.98 12.06 29.07
CA VAL A 121 0.84 10.61 29.01
C VAL A 121 0.56 10.10 30.44
N THR A 122 -0.50 9.32 30.58
CA THR A 122 -0.84 8.65 31.84
C THR A 122 -0.28 7.23 31.84
N LEU A 123 0.54 6.89 32.82
CA LEU A 123 1.13 5.57 33.01
C LEU A 123 0.85 5.07 34.46
N LEU A 124 0.88 3.75 34.65
CA LEU A 124 0.78 3.17 35.96
C LEU A 124 2.03 3.50 36.83
N PRO A 125 1.92 3.60 38.16
CA PRO A 125 3.06 3.92 39.04
C PRO A 125 4.28 3.04 38.77
N ARG A 126 4.12 1.73 38.65
CA ARG A 126 5.20 0.77 38.34
C ARG A 126 5.91 1.04 37.02
N GLN A 127 5.21 1.65 36.04
CA GLN A 127 5.80 2.00 34.75
C GLN A 127 6.64 3.27 34.88
N TRP A 128 6.20 4.23 35.70
CA TRP A 128 6.97 5.41 36.00
C TRP A 128 8.25 5.06 36.81
N ASP A 129 8.15 4.15 37.81
CA ASP A 129 9.29 3.67 38.59
C ASP A 129 10.33 3.03 37.62
N TRP A 130 9.89 2.13 36.78
CA TRP A 130 10.76 1.49 35.79
C TRP A 130 11.42 2.51 34.82
N LEU A 131 10.67 3.50 34.34
CA LEU A 131 11.21 4.53 33.46
C LEU A 131 12.22 5.44 34.13
N ALA A 132 12.06 5.67 35.45
CA ALA A 132 13.00 6.48 36.24
C ALA A 132 14.37 5.78 36.42
N GLU A 133 14.38 4.45 36.41
CA GLU A 133 15.61 3.66 36.53
C GLU A 133 16.39 3.57 35.19
N GLN A 134 15.76 3.94 34.09
CA GLN A 134 16.37 3.80 32.75
C GLN A 134 17.34 4.96 32.45
N PRO A 135 18.49 4.69 31.81
CA PRO A 135 19.42 5.73 31.38
C PRO A 135 18.79 6.62 30.31
N GLY A 136 18.95 7.94 30.43
CA GLY A 136 18.47 8.93 29.48
C GLY A 136 17.10 9.54 29.80
N GLY A 137 16.44 9.09 30.87
CA GLY A 137 15.17 9.60 31.36
C GLY A 137 13.95 9.16 30.54
N ALA A 138 12.77 9.28 31.15
CA ALA A 138 11.50 8.77 30.64
C ALA A 138 11.19 9.17 29.19
N SER A 139 11.39 10.45 28.82
CA SER A 139 11.11 10.93 27.47
C SER A 139 12.00 10.31 26.37
N ALA A 140 13.26 10.01 26.68
CA ALA A 140 14.17 9.37 25.73
C ALA A 140 13.81 7.90 25.56
N VAL A 141 13.52 7.22 26.67
CA VAL A 141 13.12 5.80 26.68
C VAL A 141 11.80 5.61 25.95
N LEU A 142 10.78 6.43 26.24
CA LEU A 142 9.49 6.35 25.55
C LEU A 142 9.63 6.55 24.04
N ARG A 143 10.43 7.52 23.59
CA ARG A 143 10.68 7.73 22.15
C ARG A 143 11.31 6.49 21.51
N ARG A 144 12.35 5.91 22.17
CA ARG A 144 12.99 4.68 21.69
C ARG A 144 12.00 3.53 21.58
N LEU A 145 11.19 3.30 22.61
CA LEU A 145 10.17 2.24 22.62
C LEU A 145 9.10 2.44 21.53
N VAL A 146 8.68 3.69 21.30
CA VAL A 146 7.74 4.01 20.23
C VAL A 146 8.37 3.76 18.85
N ASP A 147 9.64 4.13 18.67
CA ASP A 147 10.34 3.90 17.40
C ASP A 147 10.59 2.41 17.15
N GLU A 148 10.88 1.63 18.18
CA GLU A 148 10.99 0.17 18.11
C GLU A 148 9.63 -0.46 17.77
N ALA A 149 8.57 -0.10 18.48
CA ALA A 149 7.22 -0.60 18.22
C ALA A 149 6.73 -0.26 16.80
N ARG A 150 7.05 0.96 16.32
CA ARG A 150 6.73 1.37 14.93
C ARG A 150 7.49 0.53 13.90
N ARG A 151 8.78 0.24 14.13
CA ARG A 151 9.57 -0.60 13.20
C ARG A 151 9.03 -2.02 13.16
N HIS A 152 8.85 -2.66 14.32
CA HIS A 152 8.30 -4.02 14.39
C HIS A 152 6.86 -4.10 13.87
N GLY A 153 6.00 -3.13 14.22
CA GLY A 153 4.63 -3.07 13.72
C GLY A 153 4.56 -2.86 12.20
N ALA A 154 5.44 -2.01 11.65
CA ALA A 154 5.50 -1.76 10.21
C ALA A 154 5.97 -2.99 9.42
N GLU A 155 6.87 -3.80 9.97
CA GLU A 155 7.35 -5.03 9.31
C GLU A 155 6.25 -6.10 9.29
N ALA A 156 5.64 -6.38 10.44
CA ALA A 156 4.51 -7.30 10.51
C ALA A 156 3.32 -6.85 9.64
N GLN A 157 3.10 -5.54 9.52
CA GLN A 157 2.06 -5.00 8.65
C GLN A 157 2.40 -5.14 7.18
N ARG A 158 3.67 -4.92 6.78
CA ARG A 158 4.13 -5.15 5.41
C ARG A 158 4.00 -6.61 5.02
N GLN A 159 4.40 -7.53 5.89
CA GLN A 159 4.27 -8.97 5.65
C GLN A 159 2.79 -9.38 5.45
N ARG A 160 1.89 -8.91 6.31
CA ARG A 160 0.45 -9.18 6.14
C ARG A 160 -0.11 -8.58 4.85
N ALA A 161 0.33 -7.38 4.48
CA ALA A 161 -0.09 -6.75 3.23
C ALA A 161 0.42 -7.53 2.00
N ALA A 162 1.65 -8.04 2.03
CA ALA A 162 2.21 -8.88 0.99
C ALA A 162 1.46 -10.22 0.86
N GLN A 163 1.17 -10.89 1.99
CA GLN A 163 0.37 -12.11 2.01
C GLN A 163 -1.03 -11.89 1.45
N GLU A 164 -1.69 -10.81 1.85
CA GLU A 164 -3.01 -10.45 1.33
C GLU A 164 -2.97 -10.16 -0.17
N ALA A 165 -1.98 -9.40 -0.64
CA ALA A 165 -1.82 -9.10 -2.06
C ALA A 165 -1.59 -10.37 -2.89
N ALA A 166 -0.68 -11.23 -2.46
CA ALA A 166 -0.44 -12.51 -3.12
C ALA A 166 -1.69 -13.39 -3.12
N TYR A 167 -2.42 -13.46 -2.01
CA TYR A 167 -3.67 -14.22 -1.90
C TYR A 167 -4.74 -13.71 -2.89
N GLN A 168 -4.97 -12.39 -2.95
CA GLN A 168 -5.97 -11.81 -3.87
C GLN A 168 -5.65 -12.12 -5.33
N PHE A 169 -4.38 -12.05 -5.71
CA PHE A 169 -3.93 -12.42 -7.04
C PHE A 169 -4.09 -13.93 -7.31
N MET A 170 -3.61 -14.77 -6.40
CA MET A 170 -3.71 -16.24 -6.52
C MET A 170 -5.16 -16.69 -6.60
N LEU A 171 -6.08 -16.06 -5.86
CA LEU A 171 -7.51 -16.34 -5.94
C LEU A 171 -8.06 -16.04 -7.34
N ALA A 172 -7.65 -14.93 -7.95
CA ALA A 172 -8.16 -14.52 -9.26
C ALA A 172 -7.56 -15.31 -10.43
N MET A 173 -6.30 -15.73 -10.35
CA MET A 173 -5.55 -16.32 -11.47
C MET A 173 -5.19 -17.79 -11.28
N GLY A 174 -5.14 -18.26 -10.05
CA GLY A 174 -4.65 -19.57 -9.68
C GLY A 174 -5.68 -20.49 -9.01
N GLY A 175 -6.92 -20.04 -8.80
CA GLY A 175 -7.93 -20.76 -8.06
C GLY A 175 -8.20 -22.18 -8.57
N ASP A 176 -8.11 -22.38 -9.90
CA ASP A 176 -8.30 -23.67 -10.57
C ASP A 176 -6.98 -24.41 -10.84
N LEU A 177 -5.82 -23.84 -10.46
CA LEU A 177 -4.52 -24.45 -10.72
C LEU A 177 -4.19 -25.50 -9.64
N PRO A 178 -3.41 -26.54 -10.02
CA PRO A 178 -3.06 -27.62 -9.08
C PRO A 178 -2.27 -27.05 -7.88
N GLY A 179 -2.53 -27.59 -6.69
CA GLY A 179 -1.85 -27.20 -5.47
C GLY A 179 -2.26 -25.84 -4.86
N TYR A 180 -3.32 -25.19 -5.37
CA TYR A 180 -3.77 -23.87 -4.91
C TYR A 180 -4.04 -23.82 -3.39
N GLU A 181 -4.71 -24.80 -2.83
CA GLU A 181 -5.01 -24.83 -1.38
C GLU A 181 -3.73 -24.96 -0.54
N GLU A 182 -2.80 -25.82 -0.95
CA GLU A 182 -1.52 -25.98 -0.24
C GLU A 182 -0.65 -24.72 -0.38
N ALA A 183 -0.65 -24.09 -1.56
CA ALA A 183 0.02 -22.82 -1.79
C ALA A 183 -0.54 -21.72 -0.89
N THR A 184 -1.85 -21.63 -0.75
CA THR A 184 -2.52 -20.67 0.14
C THR A 184 -2.17 -20.91 1.61
N ARG A 185 -2.12 -22.17 2.07
CA ARG A 185 -1.67 -22.50 3.44
C ARG A 185 -0.22 -22.11 3.67
N ALA A 186 0.67 -22.41 2.72
CA ALA A 186 2.08 -22.02 2.79
C ALA A 186 2.27 -20.50 2.84
N LEU A 187 1.51 -19.75 2.02
CA LEU A 187 1.52 -18.29 2.00
C LEU A 187 1.19 -17.69 3.38
N PHE A 188 0.09 -18.13 4.01
CA PHE A 188 -0.31 -17.63 5.33
C PHE A 188 0.55 -18.13 6.48
N ALA A 189 1.25 -19.26 6.28
CA ALA A 189 2.30 -19.73 7.20
C ALA A 189 3.62 -18.94 7.06
N ALA A 190 3.73 -18.03 6.09
CA ALA A 190 4.96 -17.33 5.71
C ALA A 190 6.10 -18.28 5.27
N ASP A 191 5.76 -19.45 4.79
CA ASP A 191 6.70 -20.46 4.27
C ASP A 191 6.85 -20.27 2.74
N LEU A 192 7.70 -19.32 2.35
CA LEU A 192 7.92 -19.00 0.94
C LEU A 192 8.55 -20.17 0.16
N ALA A 193 9.39 -20.98 0.81
CA ALA A 193 10.00 -22.13 0.17
C ALA A 193 8.93 -23.19 -0.17
N ARG A 194 8.01 -23.44 0.74
CA ARG A 194 6.88 -24.33 0.50
C ARG A 194 5.91 -23.78 -0.53
N LEU A 195 5.62 -22.47 -0.47
CA LEU A 195 4.80 -21.80 -1.49
C LEU A 195 5.39 -22.02 -2.88
N GLN A 196 6.69 -21.76 -3.07
CA GLN A 196 7.38 -21.96 -4.35
C GLN A 196 7.26 -23.38 -4.88
N GLN A 197 7.38 -24.39 -4.02
CA GLN A 197 7.19 -25.80 -4.39
C GLN A 197 5.75 -26.08 -4.83
N CYS A 198 4.77 -25.58 -4.10
CA CYS A 198 3.35 -25.84 -4.40
C CYS A 198 2.90 -25.25 -5.74
N ILE A 199 3.54 -24.15 -6.20
CA ILE A 199 3.19 -23.47 -7.46
C ILE A 199 4.20 -23.72 -8.58
N GLU A 200 5.07 -24.73 -8.46
CA GLU A 200 6.12 -25.01 -9.44
C GLU A 200 5.55 -25.28 -10.84
N ASP A 201 4.43 -25.99 -10.91
CA ASP A 201 3.74 -26.36 -12.15
C ASP A 201 2.81 -25.29 -12.69
N TRP A 202 2.73 -24.12 -12.02
CA TRP A 202 1.90 -23.02 -12.49
C TRP A 202 2.53 -22.33 -13.72
N PRO A 203 1.72 -21.67 -14.57
CA PRO A 203 2.24 -20.83 -15.64
C PRO A 203 3.28 -19.87 -15.14
N GLN A 204 4.38 -19.71 -15.87
CA GLN A 204 5.58 -19.01 -15.44
C GLN A 204 5.30 -17.59 -14.93
N ASP A 205 4.47 -16.83 -15.65
CA ASP A 205 4.19 -15.43 -15.31
C ASP A 205 3.29 -15.32 -14.08
N ILE A 206 2.31 -16.23 -13.94
CA ILE A 206 1.46 -16.30 -12.74
C ILE A 206 2.31 -16.63 -11.51
N ARG A 207 3.17 -17.64 -11.62
CA ARG A 207 4.09 -18.03 -10.55
C ARG A 207 5.02 -16.90 -10.15
N ALA A 208 5.67 -16.27 -11.12
CA ALA A 208 6.62 -15.18 -10.87
C ALA A 208 5.95 -13.98 -10.19
N TYR A 209 4.74 -13.64 -10.63
CA TYR A 209 4.02 -12.53 -10.06
C TYR A 209 3.50 -12.84 -8.64
N ALA A 210 2.99 -14.04 -8.39
CA ALA A 210 2.55 -14.47 -7.06
C ALA A 210 3.70 -14.42 -6.04
N LEU A 211 4.89 -14.94 -6.39
CA LEU A 211 6.09 -14.88 -5.55
C LEU A 211 6.53 -13.43 -5.29
N ARG A 212 6.55 -12.58 -6.32
CA ARG A 212 6.87 -11.16 -6.17
C ARG A 212 5.95 -10.46 -5.17
N LEU A 213 4.63 -10.69 -5.25
CA LEU A 213 3.67 -10.13 -4.31
C LEU A 213 3.87 -10.67 -2.88
N ALA A 214 4.22 -11.95 -2.74
CA ALA A 214 4.49 -12.58 -1.46
C ALA A 214 5.78 -12.07 -0.78
N GLY A 215 6.60 -11.29 -1.49
CA GLY A 215 7.86 -10.74 -0.97
C GLY A 215 9.05 -11.69 -1.11
N ALA A 216 8.99 -12.61 -2.07
CA ALA A 216 10.07 -13.57 -2.41
C ALA A 216 11.01 -12.99 -3.47
#